data_4ce49a708a278f3faa99d76ac9871b76
#
_entry.id   4ce49a708a278f3faa99d76ac9871b76
#
_cell.length_a   1.000
_cell.length_b   1.000
_cell.length_c   1.000
_cell.angle_alpha   90.00
_cell.angle_beta   90.00
_cell.angle_gamma   90.00
#
_symmetry.space_group_name_H-M   'P 1'
#
loop_
_entity.id
_entity.type
_entity.pdbx_description
1 polymer ?
#
loop_
_entity_poly.entity_id
_entity_poly.type
_entity_poly.pdbx_seq_one_letter_code
_entity_poly.pdbx_strand_id
1 'polypeptide(L)'
;MLIAEQWVLVTGGARGLGQSITRALAREGAGVVINYHHSDKAAAALAEELGPRAMALQADVTDTAAVHTLFAQAHERTGQPISSVVNNALVGFQFDGDARPQIGDIAWQRFNQQIE
;
A
#
# COMPACT_ATOMS: atom_id res chain seq x y z
N MET A 1 15.68 13.55 0.84
CA MET A 1 14.48 13.80 0.00
C MET A 1 13.32 14.21 0.89
N LEU A 2 12.70 15.33 0.60
CA LEU A 2 11.54 15.80 1.36
C LEU A 2 10.31 14.95 1.06
N ILE A 3 9.41 14.82 2.03
CA ILE A 3 8.17 14.05 1.84
C ILE A 3 7.38 14.57 0.63
N ALA A 4 7.31 15.88 0.46
CA ALA A 4 6.56 16.48 -0.66
C ALA A 4 7.14 16.15 -2.03
N GLU A 5 8.37 15.66 -2.10
CA GLU A 5 9.01 15.27 -3.36
C GLU A 5 8.82 13.79 -3.68
N GLN A 6 8.21 13.03 -2.79
CA GLN A 6 8.11 11.58 -2.92
C GLN A 6 6.77 11.14 -3.49
N TRP A 7 6.82 10.00 -4.18
CA TRP A 7 5.65 9.19 -4.45
C TRP A 7 5.74 7.96 -3.55
N VAL A 8 4.74 7.77 -2.70
CA VAL A 8 4.74 6.72 -1.68
C VAL A 8 3.64 5.71 -2.01
N LEU A 9 4.02 4.44 -2.10
CA LEU A 9 3.05 3.36 -2.22
C LEU A 9 2.62 2.91 -0.83
N VAL A 10 1.31 2.88 -0.59
CA VAL A 10 0.75 2.34 0.66
C VAL A 10 -0.04 1.09 0.31
N THR A 11 0.49 -0.07 0.68
CA THR A 11 -0.23 -1.32 0.45
C THR A 11 -1.40 -1.41 1.42
N GLY A 12 -2.58 -1.83 0.90
CA GLY A 12 -3.79 -1.81 1.70
C GLY A 12 -4.18 -0.41 2.17
N GLY A 13 -3.93 0.60 1.33
CA GLY A 13 -4.05 2.01 1.71
C GLY A 13 -5.45 2.57 1.74
N ALA A 14 -6.47 1.78 1.37
CA ALA A 14 -7.84 2.30 1.21
C ALA A 14 -8.68 2.21 2.47
N ARG A 15 -8.26 1.46 3.47
CA ARG A 15 -9.07 1.17 4.67
C ARG A 15 -8.21 1.16 5.92
N GLY A 16 -8.87 1.37 7.07
CA GLY A 16 -8.26 1.22 8.38
C GLY A 16 -7.00 2.04 8.56
N LEU A 17 -5.97 1.40 9.10
CA LEU A 17 -4.68 2.06 9.35
C LEU A 17 -4.04 2.56 8.06
N GLY A 18 -4.15 1.78 6.97
CA GLY A 18 -3.61 2.20 5.68
C GLY A 18 -4.22 3.50 5.18
N GLN A 19 -5.52 3.69 5.36
CA GLN A 19 -6.19 4.93 4.99
C GLN A 19 -5.66 6.11 5.83
N SER A 20 -5.47 5.90 7.12
CA SER A 20 -4.94 6.94 8.00
C SER A 20 -3.52 7.33 7.59
N ILE A 21 -2.68 6.36 7.25
CA ILE A 21 -1.33 6.61 6.77
C ILE A 21 -1.36 7.38 5.46
N THR A 22 -2.23 6.96 4.53
CA THR A 22 -2.39 7.62 3.23
C THR A 22 -2.77 9.07 3.39
N ARG A 23 -3.73 9.37 4.27
CA ARG A 23 -4.16 10.74 4.52
C ARG A 23 -3.06 11.58 5.15
N ALA A 24 -2.29 11.00 6.08
CA ALA A 24 -1.20 11.70 6.72
C ALA A 24 -0.11 12.08 5.72
N LEU A 25 0.26 11.15 4.84
CA LEU A 25 1.25 11.40 3.80
C LEU A 25 0.78 12.49 2.82
N ALA A 26 -0.47 12.42 2.41
CA ALA A 26 -1.04 13.41 1.51
C ALA A 26 -1.05 14.81 2.13
N ARG A 27 -1.33 14.90 3.43
CA ARG A 27 -1.28 16.19 4.14
C ARG A 27 0.11 16.78 4.15
N GLU A 28 1.14 15.96 4.17
CA GLU A 28 2.53 16.43 4.11
C GLU A 28 2.99 16.72 2.67
N GLY A 29 2.10 16.59 1.71
CA GLY A 29 2.37 16.93 0.32
C GLY A 29 2.88 15.80 -0.54
N ALA A 30 3.03 14.59 -0.01
CA ALA A 30 3.48 13.46 -0.80
C ALA A 30 2.45 13.06 -1.85
N GLY A 31 2.92 12.59 -2.99
CA GLY A 31 2.09 11.85 -3.90
C GLY A 31 1.88 10.45 -3.33
N VAL A 32 0.68 9.91 -3.41
CA VAL A 32 0.38 8.59 -2.85
C VAL A 32 -0.22 7.67 -3.91
N VAL A 33 0.29 6.45 -3.93
CA VAL A 33 -0.30 5.35 -4.69
C VAL A 33 -1.03 4.46 -3.68
N ILE A 34 -2.34 4.44 -3.79
CA ILE A 34 -3.21 3.70 -2.88
C ILE A 34 -3.41 2.32 -3.47
N ASN A 35 -2.69 1.35 -2.95
CA ASN A 35 -2.88 -0.03 -3.38
C ASN A 35 -4.09 -0.63 -2.68
N TYR A 36 -4.88 -1.37 -3.43
CA TYR A 36 -6.00 -2.13 -2.89
C TYR A 36 -6.12 -3.46 -3.62
N HIS A 37 -6.76 -4.43 -3.00
CA HIS A 37 -7.07 -5.71 -3.65
C HIS A 37 -8.56 -5.80 -3.97
N HIS A 38 -9.42 -5.66 -2.96
CA HIS A 38 -10.87 -5.80 -3.13
C HIS A 38 -11.66 -4.51 -2.85
N SER A 39 -11.05 -3.52 -2.25
CA SER A 39 -11.75 -2.31 -1.80
C SER A 39 -11.73 -1.21 -2.85
N ASP A 40 -12.20 -1.53 -4.06
CA ASP A 40 -12.14 -0.63 -5.21
C ASP A 40 -12.88 0.69 -4.98
N LYS A 41 -14.08 0.63 -4.40
CA LYS A 41 -14.86 1.84 -4.16
C LYS A 41 -14.21 2.73 -3.13
N ALA A 42 -13.72 2.15 -2.04
CA ALA A 42 -13.04 2.92 -1.00
C ALA A 42 -11.76 3.56 -1.53
N ALA A 43 -11.00 2.82 -2.33
CA ALA A 43 -9.76 3.33 -2.92
C ALA A 43 -10.03 4.47 -3.90
N ALA A 44 -11.01 4.31 -4.77
CA ALA A 44 -11.38 5.34 -5.74
C ALA A 44 -11.88 6.61 -5.06
N ALA A 45 -12.70 6.46 -4.03
CA ALA A 45 -13.23 7.60 -3.28
C ALA A 45 -12.10 8.35 -2.56
N LEU A 46 -11.18 7.63 -1.96
CA LEU A 46 -10.05 8.23 -1.27
C LEU A 46 -9.12 8.98 -2.25
N ALA A 47 -8.83 8.37 -3.40
CA ALA A 47 -8.01 9.01 -4.41
C ALA A 47 -8.66 10.30 -4.92
N GLU A 48 -9.97 10.29 -5.16
CA GLU A 48 -10.70 11.48 -5.59
C GLU A 48 -10.66 12.57 -4.53
N GLU A 49 -10.85 12.20 -3.27
CA GLU A 49 -10.82 13.14 -2.15
C GLU A 49 -9.45 13.81 -2.01
N LEU A 50 -8.37 13.04 -2.19
CA LEU A 50 -7.00 13.54 -1.99
C LEU A 50 -6.47 14.34 -3.18
N GLY A 51 -7.07 14.21 -4.35
CA GLY A 51 -6.76 15.05 -5.49
C GLY A 51 -5.72 14.48 -6.46
N PRO A 52 -5.10 15.33 -7.29
CA PRO A 52 -4.33 14.86 -8.45
C PRO A 52 -3.02 14.15 -8.11
N ARG A 53 -2.52 14.28 -6.89
CA ARG A 53 -1.33 13.54 -6.46
C ARG A 53 -1.68 12.27 -5.69
N ALA A 54 -2.86 11.72 -5.94
CA ALA A 54 -3.27 10.43 -5.40
C ALA A 54 -3.82 9.57 -6.51
N MET A 55 -3.48 8.31 -6.51
CA MET A 55 -4.04 7.35 -7.46
C MET A 55 -4.29 6.02 -6.78
N ALA A 56 -5.34 5.33 -7.21
CA ALA A 56 -5.68 4.00 -6.71
C ALA A 56 -5.30 2.97 -7.76
N LEU A 57 -4.51 1.98 -7.35
CA LEU A 57 -4.07 0.90 -8.23
C LEU A 57 -4.33 -0.45 -7.57
N GLN A 58 -5.02 -1.31 -8.30
CA GLN A 58 -5.34 -2.65 -7.83
C GLN A 58 -4.15 -3.57 -8.01
N ALA A 59 -3.81 -4.32 -6.96
CA ALA A 59 -2.89 -5.44 -7.08
C ALA A 59 -3.01 -6.32 -5.85
N ASP A 60 -2.91 -7.63 -6.08
CA ASP A 60 -2.70 -8.60 -5.02
C ASP A 60 -1.20 -8.61 -4.70
N VAL A 61 -0.82 -8.14 -3.51
CA VAL A 61 0.59 -8.00 -3.15
C VAL A 61 1.30 -9.33 -2.95
N THR A 62 0.57 -10.44 -2.95
CA THR A 62 1.18 -11.78 -2.96
C THR A 62 1.53 -12.26 -4.36
N ASP A 63 1.09 -11.56 -5.39
CA ASP A 63 1.36 -11.88 -6.79
C ASP A 63 2.47 -10.99 -7.30
N THR A 64 3.65 -11.57 -7.53
CA THR A 64 4.84 -10.83 -7.96
C THR A 64 4.60 -10.10 -9.27
N ALA A 65 3.93 -10.74 -10.22
CA ALA A 65 3.63 -10.11 -11.52
C ALA A 65 2.71 -8.91 -11.35
N ALA A 66 1.70 -9.01 -10.47
CA ALA A 66 0.79 -7.91 -10.20
C ALA A 66 1.51 -6.73 -9.55
N VAL A 67 2.47 -6.99 -8.66
CA VAL A 67 3.28 -5.95 -8.03
C VAL A 67 4.14 -5.24 -9.06
N HIS A 68 4.79 -6.00 -9.96
CA HIS A 68 5.57 -5.39 -11.04
C HIS A 68 4.71 -4.50 -11.93
N THR A 69 3.51 -4.97 -12.27
CA THR A 69 2.57 -4.19 -13.07
C THR A 69 2.16 -2.90 -12.34
N LEU A 70 1.94 -2.98 -11.04
CA LEU A 70 1.59 -1.80 -10.23
C LEU A 70 2.68 -0.74 -10.30
N PHE A 71 3.93 -1.13 -10.10
CA PHE A 71 5.06 -0.20 -10.18
C PHE A 71 5.17 0.42 -11.57
N ALA A 72 4.99 -0.38 -12.62
CA ALA A 72 5.05 0.11 -13.99
C ALA A 72 3.93 1.11 -14.29
N GLN A 73 2.71 0.80 -13.84
CA GLN A 73 1.57 1.71 -14.01
C GLN A 73 1.77 3.03 -13.26
N ALA A 74 2.29 2.95 -12.05
CA ALA A 74 2.55 4.15 -11.25
C ALA A 74 3.60 5.03 -11.95
N HIS A 75 4.67 4.43 -12.43
CA HIS A 75 5.71 5.17 -13.14
C HIS A 75 5.18 5.81 -14.43
N GLU A 76 4.37 5.07 -15.17
CA GLU A 76 3.78 5.60 -16.41
C GLU A 76 2.90 6.81 -16.15
N ARG A 77 2.09 6.76 -15.08
CA ARG A 77 1.15 7.84 -14.78
C ARG A 77 1.80 9.06 -14.16
N THR A 78 2.85 8.87 -13.37
CA THR A 78 3.50 9.98 -12.64
C THR A 78 4.71 10.53 -13.36
N GLY A 79 5.33 9.74 -14.23
CA GLY A 79 6.62 10.06 -14.82
C GLY A 79 7.77 9.95 -13.82
N GLN A 80 7.52 9.44 -12.63
CA GLN A 80 8.50 9.34 -11.55
C GLN A 80 8.44 7.96 -10.90
N PRO A 81 9.56 7.48 -10.35
CA PRO A 81 9.53 6.22 -9.62
C PRO A 81 8.88 6.36 -8.25
N ILE A 82 8.33 5.26 -7.74
CA ILE A 82 7.93 5.18 -6.35
C ILE A 82 9.19 5.21 -5.50
N SER A 83 9.28 6.16 -4.58
CA SER A 83 10.48 6.36 -3.78
C SER A 83 10.40 5.73 -2.39
N SER A 84 9.21 5.43 -1.90
CA SER A 84 9.01 4.82 -0.59
C SER A 84 7.80 3.90 -0.60
N VAL A 85 7.85 2.86 0.22
CA VAL A 85 6.76 1.88 0.34
C VAL A 85 6.39 1.72 1.81
N VAL A 86 5.11 1.84 2.10
CA VAL A 86 4.57 1.49 3.42
C VAL A 86 3.86 0.14 3.28
N ASN A 87 4.44 -0.89 3.86
CA ASN A 87 3.87 -2.23 3.83
C ASN A 87 2.85 -2.40 4.94
N ASN A 88 1.60 -2.11 4.61
CA ASN A 88 0.50 -2.19 5.57
C ASN A 88 -0.44 -3.37 5.29
N ALA A 89 -0.49 -3.88 4.07
CA ALA A 89 -1.41 -4.95 3.72
C ALA A 89 -1.10 -6.23 4.50
N LEU A 90 -2.12 -6.80 5.13
CA LEU A 90 -2.03 -8.08 5.82
C LEU A 90 -2.72 -9.14 4.97
N VAL A 91 -1.98 -10.19 4.64
CA VAL A 91 -2.48 -11.25 3.77
C VAL A 91 -2.72 -12.51 4.58
N GLY A 92 -4.00 -12.92 4.64
CA GLY A 92 -4.37 -14.17 5.30
C GLY A 92 -4.01 -14.21 6.78
N PHE A 93 -3.85 -13.05 7.41
CA PHE A 93 -3.54 -13.00 8.83
C PHE A 93 -4.80 -13.21 9.66
N GLN A 94 -4.76 -14.23 10.50
CA GLN A 94 -5.78 -14.44 11.52
C GLN A 94 -5.07 -14.60 12.84
N PHE A 95 -5.46 -13.77 13.80
CA PHE A 95 -4.92 -13.89 15.13
C PHE A 95 -5.65 -15.00 15.87
N ASP A 96 -4.93 -16.06 16.21
CA ASP A 96 -5.43 -17.15 17.02
C ASP A 96 -4.66 -17.12 18.35
N GLY A 97 -5.33 -16.72 19.41
CA GLY A 97 -4.71 -16.57 20.73
C GLY A 97 -4.22 -17.87 21.34
N ASP A 98 -4.78 -19.00 20.90
CA ASP A 98 -4.46 -20.30 21.49
C ASP A 98 -3.38 -21.06 20.71
N ALA A 99 -3.17 -20.73 19.47
CA ALA A 99 -2.18 -21.38 18.61
C ALA A 99 -1.07 -20.41 18.27
N ARG A 100 -0.33 -19.97 19.26
CA ARG A 100 0.74 -18.98 19.03
C ARG A 100 2.05 -19.68 18.70
N PRO A 101 2.46 -19.70 17.41
CA PRO A 101 3.87 -19.88 17.12
C PRO A 101 4.65 -18.72 17.73
N GLN A 102 5.93 -18.86 17.83
CA GLN A 102 6.74 -17.77 18.36
C GLN A 102 6.57 -16.52 17.48
N ILE A 103 6.54 -15.38 18.13
CA ILE A 103 6.29 -14.10 17.44
C ILE A 103 7.23 -13.87 16.27
N GLY A 104 8.51 -14.25 16.43
CA GLY A 104 9.49 -14.11 15.36
C GLY A 104 9.14 -14.89 14.10
N ASP A 105 8.61 -16.11 14.25
CA ASP A 105 8.22 -16.93 13.10
C ASP A 105 7.03 -16.34 12.37
N ILE A 106 6.03 -15.85 13.11
CA ILE A 106 4.87 -15.20 12.51
C ILE A 106 5.28 -13.95 11.75
N ALA A 107 6.07 -13.10 12.38
CA ALA A 107 6.50 -11.84 11.78
C ALA A 107 7.27 -12.08 10.50
N TRP A 108 8.17 -13.05 10.50
CA TRP A 108 8.98 -13.37 9.33
C TRP A 108 8.12 -13.89 8.17
N GLN A 109 7.22 -14.81 8.44
CA GLN A 109 6.35 -15.36 7.40
C GLN A 109 5.46 -14.29 6.79
N ARG A 110 4.88 -13.43 7.61
CA ARG A 110 4.02 -12.34 7.12
C ARG A 110 4.81 -11.34 6.31
N PHE A 111 6.00 -11.01 6.76
CA PHE A 111 6.88 -10.10 6.02
C PHE A 111 7.18 -10.66 4.63
N ASN A 112 7.55 -11.94 4.52
CA ASN A 112 7.82 -12.56 3.24
C ASN A 112 6.59 -12.56 2.32
N GLN A 113 5.41 -12.80 2.84
CA GLN A 113 4.19 -12.77 2.05
C GLN A 113 3.89 -11.37 1.50
N GLN A 114 4.26 -10.33 2.23
CA GLN A 114 3.96 -8.96 1.83
C GLN A 114 4.94 -8.40 0.82
N ILE A 115 6.16 -8.87 0.77
CA ILE A 115 7.19 -8.32 -0.12
C ILE A 115 7.42 -9.15 -1.38
N GLU A 116 6.94 -10.38 -1.41
CA GLU A 116 7.00 -11.22 -2.59
C GLU A 116 5.79 -10.92 -3.50
#